data_b8109e04b5438cd2a002d6bda3a61b84
#
_entry.id   b8109e04b5438cd2a002d6bda3a61b84
#
_cell.length_a   1.000
_cell.length_b   1.000
_cell.length_c   1.000
_cell.angle_alpha   90.00
_cell.angle_beta   90.00
_cell.angle_gamma   90.00
#
_symmetry.space_group_name_H-M   'P 1'
#
loop_
_entity.id
_entity.type
_entity.pdbx_description
1 polymer ?
#
loop_
_entity_poly.entity_id
_entity_poly.type
_entity_poly.pdbx_seq_one_letter_code
_entity_poly.pdbx_strand_id
1 'polypeptide(L)'
;MALNNIWVFAQVANGAPTTGTLELLTKARSMGGTLSAFVGSDGAAVAATLGEYGATTVYATGDLGGKLPGVAVSSAMKAVIDGGNAPDLIIFPQSYEGRDVVSRLSVKLDRTVLTNNIDIAVDGDSVNVTTPVFGGNVLVTTGFTGSGPHLAAFRPKSFAAESAGGAAAAVVAAPVPDLGATGGATVTAVHVEETSGPKLDEANIVVSGGRGLGEAVKYEMIEQLAKLLKGAPGASRAIVDAGWVPYSYQVGQTGKVVKPSVYIAAGISGATQHMVGMKGSKNIIAINKDKEAPIFGIADLGIVGDVHKVLPKLIEALQGRS
;
A
#
# COMPACT_ATOMS: atom_id res chain seq x y z
N MET A 1 9.77 -27.01 -3.69
CA MET A 1 8.38 -27.52 -3.80
C MET A 1 7.55 -26.47 -4.53
N ALA A 2 6.95 -26.79 -5.66
CA ALA A 2 6.07 -25.82 -6.32
C ALA A 2 4.97 -25.44 -5.35
N LEU A 3 4.61 -24.15 -5.27
CA LEU A 3 3.48 -23.70 -4.46
C LEU A 3 2.19 -24.25 -5.10
N ASN A 4 1.44 -25.05 -4.36
CA ASN A 4 0.18 -25.63 -4.84
C ASN A 4 -1.02 -24.78 -4.49
N ASN A 5 -0.97 -24.10 -3.33
CA ASN A 5 -2.08 -23.29 -2.81
C ASN A 5 -1.55 -21.98 -2.19
N ILE A 6 -1.97 -20.87 -2.75
CA ILE A 6 -1.59 -19.53 -2.29
C ILE A 6 -2.84 -18.79 -1.86
N TRP A 7 -2.80 -18.19 -0.68
CA TRP A 7 -3.85 -17.29 -0.23
C TRP A 7 -3.40 -15.84 -0.26
N VAL A 8 -4.30 -14.96 -0.65
CA VAL A 8 -4.17 -13.51 -0.51
C VAL A 8 -5.19 -13.03 0.51
N PHE A 9 -4.73 -12.37 1.58
CA PHE A 9 -5.66 -11.60 2.39
C PHE A 9 -6.12 -10.40 1.58
N ALA A 10 -7.38 -10.43 1.16
CA ALA A 10 -7.98 -9.43 0.30
C ALA A 10 -8.68 -8.36 1.13
N GLN A 11 -8.02 -7.22 1.29
CA GLN A 11 -8.61 -6.05 1.93
C GLN A 11 -9.67 -5.44 1.03
N VAL A 12 -10.84 -5.17 1.60
CA VAL A 12 -11.98 -4.55 0.93
C VAL A 12 -12.25 -3.17 1.54
N ALA A 13 -12.42 -2.16 0.72
CA ALA A 13 -12.78 -0.82 1.14
C ALA A 13 -13.89 -0.28 0.25
N ASN A 14 -14.91 0.33 0.84
CA ASN A 14 -16.07 0.86 0.11
C ASN A 14 -16.73 -0.17 -0.83
N GLY A 15 -16.80 -1.43 -0.41
CA GLY A 15 -17.41 -2.51 -1.18
C GLY A 15 -16.59 -3.06 -2.34
N ALA A 16 -15.33 -2.63 -2.51
CA ALA A 16 -14.43 -3.08 -3.56
C ALA A 16 -13.06 -3.53 -3.01
N PRO A 17 -12.39 -4.51 -3.66
CA PRO A 17 -11.01 -4.84 -3.31
C PRO A 17 -10.09 -3.63 -3.49
N THR A 18 -9.17 -3.41 -2.54
CA THR A 18 -8.19 -2.32 -2.66
C THR A 18 -7.19 -2.60 -3.78
N THR A 19 -6.56 -1.55 -4.33
CA THR A 19 -5.48 -1.69 -5.33
C THR A 19 -4.37 -2.61 -4.83
N GLY A 20 -3.98 -2.52 -3.55
CA GLY A 20 -2.98 -3.41 -2.96
C GLY A 20 -3.39 -4.88 -2.96
N THR A 21 -4.69 -5.19 -2.79
CA THR A 21 -5.21 -6.55 -2.98
C THR A 21 -5.03 -7.04 -4.41
N LEU A 22 -5.37 -6.20 -5.40
CA LEU A 22 -5.26 -6.55 -6.83
C LEU A 22 -3.80 -6.74 -7.26
N GLU A 23 -2.89 -5.92 -6.76
CA GLU A 23 -1.44 -6.08 -6.93
C GLU A 23 -0.97 -7.45 -6.43
N LEU A 24 -1.40 -7.84 -5.22
CA LEU A 24 -1.01 -9.13 -4.62
C LEU A 24 -1.60 -10.33 -5.37
N LEU A 25 -2.86 -10.26 -5.82
CA LEU A 25 -3.46 -11.31 -6.64
C LEU A 25 -2.69 -11.49 -7.96
N THR A 26 -2.33 -10.38 -8.61
CA THR A 26 -1.53 -10.42 -9.85
C THR A 26 -0.19 -11.10 -9.62
N LYS A 27 0.51 -10.75 -8.55
CA LYS A 27 1.81 -11.38 -8.20
C LYS A 27 1.63 -12.85 -7.83
N ALA A 28 0.64 -13.17 -7.00
CA ALA A 28 0.37 -14.55 -6.58
C ALA A 28 0.09 -15.47 -7.78
N ARG A 29 -0.74 -15.00 -8.71
CA ARG A 29 -1.03 -15.73 -9.95
C ARG A 29 0.23 -16.06 -10.76
N SER A 30 1.21 -15.15 -10.81
CA SER A 30 2.46 -15.38 -11.54
C SER A 30 3.36 -16.45 -10.91
N MET A 31 3.13 -16.82 -9.66
CA MET A 31 3.89 -17.87 -8.96
C MET A 31 3.34 -19.28 -9.21
N GLY A 32 2.19 -19.41 -9.85
CA GLY A 32 1.51 -20.69 -10.12
C GLY A 32 0.70 -21.22 -8.93
N GLY A 33 0.15 -22.44 -9.08
CA GLY A 33 -0.70 -23.05 -8.08
C GLY A 33 -2.14 -22.52 -8.08
N THR A 34 -2.95 -23.01 -7.13
CA THR A 34 -4.31 -22.54 -6.90
C THR A 34 -4.28 -21.25 -6.10
N LEU A 35 -4.98 -20.22 -6.58
CA LEU A 35 -5.04 -18.93 -5.91
C LEU A 35 -6.41 -18.75 -5.25
N SER A 36 -6.39 -18.47 -3.96
CA SER A 36 -7.59 -18.14 -3.18
C SER A 36 -7.45 -16.78 -2.53
N ALA A 37 -8.56 -16.06 -2.40
CA ALA A 37 -8.64 -14.83 -1.63
C ALA A 37 -9.36 -15.09 -0.30
N PHE A 38 -8.98 -14.40 0.77
CA PHE A 38 -9.65 -14.44 2.05
C PHE A 38 -10.14 -13.04 2.42
N VAL A 39 -11.45 -12.85 2.60
CA VAL A 39 -12.07 -11.55 2.88
C VAL A 39 -12.74 -11.51 4.24
N GLY A 40 -12.64 -10.37 4.93
CA GLY A 40 -13.34 -10.05 6.17
C GLY A 40 -14.71 -9.41 5.92
N SER A 41 -15.44 -9.85 4.91
CA SER A 41 -16.71 -9.26 4.49
C SER A 41 -17.56 -10.28 3.71
N ASP A 42 -18.67 -9.82 3.13
CA ASP A 42 -19.45 -10.61 2.16
C ASP A 42 -18.60 -10.86 0.89
N GLY A 43 -18.33 -12.14 0.63
CA GLY A 43 -17.55 -12.58 -0.52
C GLY A 43 -18.25 -12.37 -1.86
N ALA A 44 -19.60 -12.43 -1.89
CA ALA A 44 -20.36 -12.33 -3.13
C ALA A 44 -20.16 -10.97 -3.82
N ALA A 45 -20.05 -9.89 -3.03
CA ALA A 45 -19.87 -8.55 -3.55
C ALA A 45 -18.55 -8.34 -4.30
N VAL A 46 -17.52 -9.13 -3.99
CA VAL A 46 -16.16 -8.96 -4.52
C VAL A 46 -15.67 -10.14 -5.37
N ALA A 47 -16.44 -11.23 -5.44
CA ALA A 47 -16.05 -12.45 -6.13
C ALA A 47 -15.74 -12.27 -7.62
N ALA A 48 -16.50 -11.42 -8.31
CA ALA A 48 -16.28 -11.10 -9.71
C ALA A 48 -14.92 -10.42 -9.92
N THR A 49 -14.64 -9.36 -9.16
CA THR A 49 -13.37 -8.62 -9.26
C THR A 49 -12.19 -9.48 -8.83
N LEU A 50 -12.30 -10.24 -7.72
CA LEU A 50 -11.21 -11.09 -7.27
C LEU A 50 -10.93 -12.22 -8.26
N GLY A 51 -11.97 -12.77 -8.90
CA GLY A 51 -11.86 -13.77 -9.96
C GLY A 51 -11.21 -13.21 -11.22
N GLU A 52 -11.57 -12.01 -11.64
CA GLU A 52 -10.94 -11.30 -12.74
C GLU A 52 -9.42 -11.19 -12.58
N TYR A 53 -8.93 -11.05 -11.33
CA TYR A 53 -7.50 -11.00 -11.02
C TYR A 53 -6.89 -12.38 -10.70
N GLY A 54 -7.63 -13.46 -10.88
CA GLY A 54 -7.14 -14.83 -10.88
C GLY A 54 -7.45 -15.66 -9.64
N ALA A 55 -8.20 -15.15 -8.67
CA ALA A 55 -8.67 -15.98 -7.57
C ALA A 55 -9.72 -16.99 -8.06
N THR A 56 -9.55 -18.26 -7.71
CA THR A 56 -10.54 -19.30 -8.03
C THR A 56 -11.54 -19.48 -6.91
N THR A 57 -11.14 -19.16 -5.68
CA THR A 57 -11.95 -19.27 -4.47
C THR A 57 -11.85 -18.02 -3.62
N VAL A 58 -12.97 -17.60 -3.04
CA VAL A 58 -13.04 -16.53 -2.04
C VAL A 58 -13.57 -17.12 -0.73
N TYR A 59 -12.73 -17.24 0.27
CA TYR A 59 -13.16 -17.53 1.64
C TYR A 59 -13.68 -16.25 2.28
N ALA A 60 -14.92 -16.26 2.75
CA ALA A 60 -15.60 -15.07 3.26
C ALA A 60 -16.12 -15.28 4.68
N THR A 61 -15.81 -14.36 5.58
CA THR A 61 -16.34 -14.40 6.95
C THR A 61 -17.81 -14.03 7.03
N GLY A 62 -18.35 -13.39 6.00
CA GLY A 62 -19.61 -12.65 6.07
C GLY A 62 -19.41 -11.28 6.73
N ASP A 63 -20.52 -10.59 6.99
CA ASP A 63 -20.52 -9.29 7.65
C ASP A 63 -20.01 -9.41 9.10
N LEU A 64 -19.01 -8.60 9.43
CA LEU A 64 -18.44 -8.52 10.78
C LEU A 64 -19.20 -7.59 11.72
N GLY A 65 -20.30 -6.98 11.27
CA GLY A 65 -21.10 -6.06 12.09
C GLY A 65 -20.34 -4.85 12.60
N GLY A 66 -19.46 -4.28 11.77
CA GLY A 66 -18.62 -3.14 12.12
C GLY A 66 -17.43 -3.47 13.04
N LYS A 67 -17.19 -4.74 13.37
CA LYS A 67 -15.99 -5.15 14.14
C LYS A 67 -14.71 -4.99 13.30
N LEU A 68 -13.60 -4.69 13.98
CA LEU A 68 -12.30 -4.71 13.33
C LEU A 68 -11.92 -6.11 12.86
N PRO A 69 -11.39 -6.27 11.63
CA PRO A 69 -11.20 -7.58 11.02
C PRO A 69 -10.10 -8.44 11.67
N GLY A 70 -9.11 -7.82 12.32
CA GLY A 70 -7.89 -8.49 12.80
C GLY A 70 -8.14 -9.78 13.57
N VAL A 71 -8.98 -9.72 14.63
CA VAL A 71 -9.28 -10.90 15.46
C VAL A 71 -10.17 -11.89 14.73
N ALA A 72 -11.24 -11.41 14.10
CA ALA A 72 -12.23 -12.22 13.43
C ALA A 72 -11.63 -12.98 12.24
N VAL A 73 -10.98 -12.26 11.33
CA VAL A 73 -10.38 -12.85 10.11
C VAL A 73 -9.25 -13.82 10.45
N SER A 74 -8.32 -13.45 11.35
CA SER A 74 -7.23 -14.34 11.73
C SER A 74 -7.73 -15.65 12.37
N SER A 75 -8.85 -15.59 13.11
CA SER A 75 -9.47 -16.78 13.71
C SER A 75 -10.19 -17.63 12.68
N ALA A 76 -10.90 -17.02 11.72
CA ALA A 76 -11.52 -17.72 10.62
C ALA A 76 -10.48 -18.39 9.70
N MET A 77 -9.40 -17.69 9.36
CA MET A 77 -8.27 -18.27 8.61
C MET A 77 -7.70 -19.50 9.33
N LYS A 78 -7.45 -19.38 10.64
CA LYS A 78 -6.97 -20.51 11.45
C LYS A 78 -7.93 -21.69 11.40
N ALA A 79 -9.24 -21.45 11.54
CA ALA A 79 -10.25 -22.51 11.51
C ALA A 79 -10.30 -23.23 10.15
N VAL A 80 -10.18 -22.51 9.04
CA VAL A 80 -10.12 -23.12 7.69
C VAL A 80 -8.84 -23.96 7.52
N ILE A 81 -7.71 -23.49 8.03
CA ILE A 81 -6.42 -24.21 8.00
C ILE A 81 -6.51 -25.50 8.83
N ASP A 82 -7.04 -25.42 10.04
CA ASP A 82 -7.24 -26.59 10.92
C ASP A 82 -8.23 -27.61 10.33
N GLY A 83 -9.17 -27.13 9.53
CA GLY A 83 -10.10 -27.95 8.77
C GLY A 83 -9.50 -28.68 7.56
N GLY A 84 -8.18 -28.60 7.36
CA GLY A 84 -7.45 -29.32 6.33
C GLY A 84 -7.25 -28.57 5.02
N ASN A 85 -7.62 -27.29 4.95
CA ASN A 85 -7.41 -26.43 3.77
C ASN A 85 -6.22 -25.47 3.96
N ALA A 86 -5.08 -26.00 4.39
CA ALA A 86 -3.89 -25.18 4.61
C ALA A 86 -3.26 -24.75 3.28
N PRO A 87 -2.93 -23.45 3.10
CA PRO A 87 -2.13 -23.00 1.97
C PRO A 87 -0.64 -23.23 2.24
N ASP A 88 0.17 -23.17 1.18
CA ASP A 88 1.63 -23.17 1.30
C ASP A 88 2.14 -21.78 1.69
N LEU A 89 1.46 -20.74 1.17
CA LEU A 89 1.83 -19.34 1.35
C LEU A 89 0.59 -18.48 1.54
N ILE A 90 0.66 -17.55 2.48
CA ILE A 90 -0.34 -16.48 2.64
C ILE A 90 0.34 -15.14 2.51
N ILE A 91 -0.14 -14.29 1.61
CA ILE A 91 0.39 -12.96 1.40
C ILE A 91 -0.62 -11.88 1.80
N PHE A 92 -0.08 -10.80 2.37
CA PHE A 92 -0.86 -9.74 2.99
C PHE A 92 -0.43 -8.37 2.46
N PRO A 93 -1.36 -7.41 2.24
CA PRO A 93 -0.98 -6.02 2.07
C PRO A 93 -0.43 -5.47 3.38
N GLN A 94 0.61 -4.66 3.31
CA GLN A 94 1.18 -3.99 4.49
C GLN A 94 0.40 -2.72 4.87
N SER A 95 -0.91 -2.84 4.90
CA SER A 95 -1.86 -1.88 5.42
C SER A 95 -2.02 -2.03 6.94
N TYR A 96 -2.75 -1.13 7.59
CA TYR A 96 -3.07 -1.27 9.02
C TYR A 96 -3.85 -2.56 9.29
N GLU A 97 -4.84 -2.86 8.45
CA GLU A 97 -5.67 -4.07 8.56
C GLU A 97 -4.86 -5.34 8.28
N GLY A 98 -4.10 -5.36 7.16
CA GLY A 98 -3.26 -6.51 6.81
C GLY A 98 -2.24 -6.84 7.90
N ARG A 99 -1.63 -5.82 8.52
CA ARG A 99 -0.69 -6.02 9.64
C ARG A 99 -1.38 -6.58 10.88
N ASP A 100 -2.59 -6.11 11.22
CA ASP A 100 -3.34 -6.63 12.37
C ASP A 100 -3.72 -8.09 12.16
N VAL A 101 -4.22 -8.45 10.97
CA VAL A 101 -4.57 -9.84 10.64
C VAL A 101 -3.35 -10.75 10.67
N VAL A 102 -2.27 -10.39 9.96
CA VAL A 102 -1.09 -11.27 9.84
C VAL A 102 -0.37 -11.46 11.17
N SER A 103 -0.27 -10.42 12.00
CA SER A 103 0.37 -10.55 13.32
C SER A 103 -0.38 -11.52 14.23
N ARG A 104 -1.70 -11.45 14.23
CA ARG A 104 -2.54 -12.37 15.02
C ARG A 104 -2.50 -13.79 14.46
N LEU A 105 -2.52 -13.93 13.15
CA LEU A 105 -2.45 -15.24 12.50
C LEU A 105 -1.10 -15.91 12.74
N SER A 106 -0.01 -15.16 12.69
CA SER A 106 1.34 -15.62 12.99
C SER A 106 1.42 -16.30 14.36
N VAL A 107 0.89 -15.63 15.39
CA VAL A 107 0.85 -16.21 16.75
C VAL A 107 -0.04 -17.46 16.81
N LYS A 108 -1.21 -17.44 16.16
CA LYS A 108 -2.13 -18.57 16.15
C LYS A 108 -1.57 -19.82 15.46
N LEU A 109 -0.73 -19.63 14.45
CA LEU A 109 -0.11 -20.70 13.67
C LEU A 109 1.29 -21.09 14.14
N ASP A 110 1.86 -20.31 15.08
CA ASP A 110 3.28 -20.39 15.46
C ASP A 110 4.20 -20.32 14.22
N ARG A 111 4.01 -19.28 13.42
CA ARG A 111 4.75 -19.04 12.16
C ARG A 111 5.34 -17.65 12.10
N THR A 112 6.58 -17.58 11.62
CA THR A 112 7.28 -16.32 11.38
C THR A 112 6.63 -15.56 10.21
N VAL A 113 6.60 -14.24 10.31
CA VAL A 113 6.17 -13.35 9.22
C VAL A 113 7.37 -12.60 8.68
N LEU A 114 7.56 -12.63 7.37
CA LEU A 114 8.48 -11.73 6.68
C LEU A 114 7.70 -10.49 6.22
N THR A 115 8.05 -9.33 6.76
CA THR A 115 7.32 -8.07 6.54
C THR A 115 8.13 -7.08 5.74
N ASN A 116 7.45 -6.01 5.27
CA ASN A 116 8.10 -4.89 4.61
C ASN A 116 8.76 -5.27 3.26
N ASN A 117 8.27 -6.32 2.63
CA ASN A 117 8.80 -6.84 1.39
C ASN A 117 8.35 -6.00 0.19
N ILE A 118 9.14 -6.05 -0.88
CA ILE A 118 8.84 -5.40 -2.17
C ILE A 118 8.81 -6.39 -3.34
N ASP A 119 9.27 -7.61 -3.13
CA ASP A 119 9.19 -8.68 -4.12
C ASP A 119 9.16 -10.06 -3.45
N ILE A 120 8.71 -11.05 -4.21
CA ILE A 120 8.71 -12.47 -3.85
C ILE A 120 8.98 -13.30 -5.10
N ALA A 121 9.82 -14.31 -4.96
CA ALA A 121 10.12 -15.27 -6.01
C ALA A 121 10.12 -16.69 -5.45
N VAL A 122 9.74 -17.64 -6.31
CA VAL A 122 9.89 -19.08 -6.06
C VAL A 122 11.07 -19.58 -6.89
N ASP A 123 12.04 -20.14 -6.23
CA ASP A 123 13.23 -20.72 -6.85
C ASP A 123 13.40 -22.17 -6.37
N GLY A 124 13.07 -23.12 -7.26
CA GLY A 124 12.98 -24.52 -6.91
C GLY A 124 11.99 -24.77 -5.76
N ASP A 125 12.51 -25.26 -4.64
CA ASP A 125 11.75 -25.53 -3.41
C ASP A 125 11.71 -24.35 -2.43
N SER A 126 12.35 -23.22 -2.77
CA SER A 126 12.51 -22.06 -1.89
C SER A 126 11.56 -20.93 -2.26
N VAL A 127 10.89 -20.40 -1.25
CA VAL A 127 10.13 -19.14 -1.37
C VAL A 127 10.98 -18.03 -0.75
N ASN A 128 11.37 -17.06 -1.56
CA ASN A 128 12.25 -15.97 -1.20
C ASN A 128 11.55 -14.63 -1.32
N VAL A 129 11.69 -13.76 -0.34
CA VAL A 129 11.18 -12.39 -0.37
C VAL A 129 12.34 -11.41 -0.40
N THR A 130 12.14 -10.27 -1.03
CA THR A 130 13.10 -9.17 -1.07
C THR A 130 12.63 -8.03 -0.18
N THR A 131 13.47 -7.65 0.78
CA THR A 131 13.18 -6.59 1.75
C THR A 131 14.20 -5.45 1.60
N PRO A 132 13.76 -4.19 1.38
CA PRO A 132 14.66 -3.06 1.39
C PRO A 132 14.99 -2.63 2.83
N VAL A 133 16.27 -2.51 3.13
CA VAL A 133 16.80 -2.06 4.42
C VAL A 133 17.65 -0.79 4.26
N PHE A 134 17.96 -0.11 5.36
CA PHE A 134 18.71 1.15 5.36
C PHE A 134 18.15 2.22 4.38
N GLY A 135 16.84 2.46 4.47
CA GLY A 135 16.16 3.40 3.56
C GLY A 135 16.04 2.89 2.12
N GLY A 136 16.30 1.61 1.89
CA GLY A 136 16.28 0.97 0.57
C GLY A 136 17.58 1.10 -0.21
N ASN A 137 18.67 1.41 0.47
CA ASN A 137 20.02 1.40 -0.12
C ASN A 137 20.56 -0.03 -0.26
N VAL A 138 20.03 -0.97 0.51
CA VAL A 138 20.39 -2.39 0.44
C VAL A 138 19.12 -3.21 0.30
N LEU A 139 19.15 -4.20 -0.57
CA LEU A 139 18.10 -5.20 -0.72
C LEU A 139 18.58 -6.51 -0.10
N VAL A 140 17.77 -7.07 0.79
CA VAL A 140 18.07 -8.37 1.44
C VAL A 140 17.06 -9.38 0.92
N THR A 141 17.56 -10.50 0.40
CA THR A 141 16.73 -11.65 0.05
C THR A 141 16.71 -12.61 1.23
N THR A 142 15.51 -12.98 1.67
CA THR A 142 15.29 -13.89 2.80
C THR A 142 14.42 -15.04 2.36
N GLY A 143 14.89 -16.27 2.55
CA GLY A 143 14.13 -17.50 2.29
C GLY A 143 13.38 -17.98 3.52
N PHE A 144 12.23 -18.61 3.31
CA PHE A 144 11.55 -19.37 4.35
C PHE A 144 12.21 -20.73 4.55
N THR A 145 12.29 -21.17 5.80
CA THR A 145 12.73 -22.49 6.18
C THR A 145 11.60 -23.26 6.86
N GLY A 146 11.59 -24.59 6.70
CA GLY A 146 10.57 -25.45 7.30
C GLY A 146 9.28 -25.55 6.47
N SER A 147 8.24 -26.12 7.09
CA SER A 147 6.94 -26.31 6.44
C SER A 147 6.06 -25.06 6.50
N GLY A 148 5.19 -24.90 5.47
CA GLY A 148 4.17 -23.84 5.46
C GLY A 148 3.09 -24.00 6.54
N PRO A 149 2.11 -23.08 6.56
CA PRO A 149 2.02 -21.92 5.68
C PRO A 149 3.10 -20.88 5.98
N HIS A 150 3.70 -20.34 4.92
CA HIS A 150 4.60 -19.20 5.00
C HIS A 150 3.78 -17.91 5.01
N LEU A 151 4.21 -16.91 5.76
CA LEU A 151 3.49 -15.63 5.90
C LEU A 151 4.37 -14.47 5.45
N ALA A 152 3.91 -13.69 4.47
CA ALA A 152 4.62 -12.53 3.96
C ALA A 152 3.72 -11.31 3.78
N ALA A 153 4.21 -10.11 4.15
CA ALA A 153 3.51 -8.86 3.96
C ALA A 153 4.28 -7.90 3.05
N PHE A 154 3.59 -7.27 2.11
CA PHE A 154 4.17 -6.47 1.04
C PHE A 154 3.75 -5.02 1.10
N ARG A 155 4.70 -4.14 0.81
CA ARG A 155 4.45 -2.70 0.67
C ARG A 155 3.45 -2.44 -0.46
N PRO A 156 2.60 -1.41 -0.36
CA PRO A 156 1.81 -0.96 -1.48
C PRO A 156 2.72 -0.52 -2.64
N LYS A 157 2.21 -0.66 -3.87
CA LYS A 157 2.93 -0.32 -5.11
C LYS A 157 4.18 -1.18 -5.38
N SER A 158 4.27 -2.38 -4.76
CA SER A 158 5.33 -3.34 -5.03
C SER A 158 5.12 -4.06 -6.36
N PHE A 159 3.87 -4.26 -6.76
CA PHE A 159 3.51 -4.98 -7.98
C PHE A 159 2.53 -4.16 -8.83
N ALA A 160 2.41 -4.52 -10.10
CA ALA A 160 1.34 -4.01 -10.96
C ALA A 160 0.03 -4.75 -10.65
N ALA A 161 -1.10 -4.05 -10.79
CA ALA A 161 -2.42 -4.67 -10.77
C ALA A 161 -2.88 -4.91 -12.22
N GLU A 162 -2.88 -6.16 -12.66
CA GLU A 162 -3.19 -6.56 -14.04
C GLU A 162 -4.33 -7.59 -14.04
N SER A 163 -5.44 -7.24 -14.68
CA SER A 163 -6.56 -8.15 -14.88
C SER A 163 -6.14 -9.36 -15.71
N ALA A 164 -6.64 -10.53 -15.35
CA ALA A 164 -6.49 -11.76 -16.12
C ALA A 164 -7.72 -12.10 -16.98
N GLY A 165 -8.81 -11.36 -16.81
CA GLY A 165 -10.08 -11.68 -17.44
C GLY A 165 -10.72 -12.98 -16.94
N GLY A 166 -10.39 -13.41 -15.70
CA GLY A 166 -10.93 -14.63 -15.10
C GLY A 166 -12.43 -14.54 -14.80
N ALA A 167 -13.07 -15.71 -14.64
CA ALA A 167 -14.47 -15.80 -14.20
C ALA A 167 -14.59 -15.43 -12.71
N ALA A 168 -15.82 -15.12 -12.27
CA ALA A 168 -16.08 -14.88 -10.86
C ALA A 168 -15.64 -16.08 -10.00
N ALA A 169 -14.95 -15.80 -8.90
CA ALA A 169 -14.46 -16.83 -7.99
C ALA A 169 -15.61 -17.51 -7.22
N ALA A 170 -15.45 -18.79 -6.90
CA ALA A 170 -16.39 -19.50 -6.05
C ALA A 170 -16.32 -18.98 -4.60
N VAL A 171 -17.45 -18.62 -4.03
CA VAL A 171 -17.50 -18.15 -2.63
C VAL A 171 -17.69 -19.32 -1.69
N VAL A 172 -16.81 -19.43 -0.70
CA VAL A 172 -16.84 -20.43 0.36
C VAL A 172 -16.98 -19.72 1.71
N ALA A 173 -17.97 -20.10 2.48
CA ALA A 173 -18.14 -19.54 3.81
C ALA A 173 -16.98 -19.96 4.74
N ALA A 174 -16.40 -18.98 5.40
CA ALA A 174 -15.38 -19.14 6.44
C ALA A 174 -15.85 -18.43 7.72
N PRO A 175 -16.85 -18.97 8.43
CA PRO A 175 -17.47 -18.29 9.53
C PRO A 175 -16.46 -18.04 10.66
N VAL A 176 -16.60 -16.91 11.30
CA VAL A 176 -15.78 -16.55 12.47
C VAL A 176 -16.18 -17.50 13.62
N PRO A 177 -15.22 -18.22 14.22
CA PRO A 177 -15.53 -19.06 15.38
C PRO A 177 -15.91 -18.20 16.58
N ASP A 178 -16.42 -18.81 17.64
CA ASP A 178 -16.68 -18.11 18.89
C ASP A 178 -15.37 -17.53 19.44
N LEU A 179 -15.34 -16.22 19.58
CA LEU A 179 -14.17 -15.46 20.05
C LEU A 179 -14.22 -15.16 21.55
N GLY A 180 -15.29 -15.55 22.23
CA GLY A 180 -15.55 -15.21 23.63
C GLY A 180 -15.54 -13.67 23.81
N ALA A 181 -14.79 -13.19 24.79
CA ALA A 181 -14.67 -11.75 25.09
C ALA A 181 -13.71 -11.01 24.18
N THR A 182 -13.02 -11.68 23.22
CA THR A 182 -12.05 -11.04 22.34
C THR A 182 -12.72 -10.47 21.08
N GLY A 183 -12.09 -9.46 20.47
CA GLY A 183 -12.58 -8.88 19.21
C GLY A 183 -13.83 -8.00 19.35
N GLY A 184 -14.09 -7.47 20.54
CA GLY A 184 -15.25 -6.61 20.83
C GLY A 184 -15.11 -5.16 20.33
N ALA A 185 -13.95 -4.76 19.82
CA ALA A 185 -13.77 -3.41 19.28
C ALA A 185 -14.56 -3.23 17.97
N THR A 186 -15.31 -2.12 17.89
CA THR A 186 -16.11 -1.77 16.73
C THR A 186 -15.75 -0.37 16.22
N VAL A 187 -15.91 -0.16 14.92
CA VAL A 187 -15.79 1.14 14.28
C VAL A 187 -17.05 1.93 14.60
N THR A 188 -16.93 3.01 15.36
CA THR A 188 -18.07 3.86 15.73
C THR A 188 -18.34 4.97 14.72
N ALA A 189 -17.30 5.44 14.03
CA ALA A 189 -17.41 6.45 12.98
C ALA A 189 -16.24 6.33 12.00
N VAL A 190 -16.49 6.63 10.75
CA VAL A 190 -15.47 6.78 9.70
C VAL A 190 -15.53 8.22 9.22
N HIS A 191 -14.41 8.93 9.35
CA HIS A 191 -14.27 10.28 8.79
C HIS A 191 -13.60 10.17 7.42
N VAL A 192 -14.35 10.52 6.39
CA VAL A 192 -13.83 10.60 5.02
C VAL A 192 -13.57 12.06 4.70
N GLU A 193 -12.30 12.40 4.50
CA GLU A 193 -11.94 13.73 3.99
C GLU A 193 -12.28 13.79 2.49
N GLU A 194 -13.16 14.72 2.12
CA GLU A 194 -13.44 15.02 0.71
C GLU A 194 -12.21 15.71 0.11
N THR A 195 -11.52 15.05 -0.78
CA THR A 195 -10.43 15.64 -1.56
C THR A 195 -10.92 15.96 -2.95
N SER A 196 -10.76 17.22 -3.37
CA SER A 196 -11.02 17.62 -4.76
C SER A 196 -9.85 17.21 -5.64
N GLY A 197 -9.99 16.16 -6.43
CA GLY A 197 -8.97 15.69 -7.35
C GLY A 197 -8.57 14.22 -7.15
N PRO A 198 -7.54 13.73 -7.86
CA PRO A 198 -7.10 12.35 -7.74
C PRO A 198 -6.54 12.07 -6.35
N LYS A 199 -6.79 10.86 -5.85
CA LYS A 199 -6.22 10.44 -4.57
C LYS A 199 -4.70 10.38 -4.66
N LEU A 200 -4.03 10.78 -3.57
CA LEU A 200 -2.57 10.90 -3.53
C LEU A 200 -1.84 9.61 -3.94
N ASP A 201 -2.35 8.46 -3.53
CA ASP A 201 -1.77 7.15 -3.82
C ASP A 201 -2.11 6.60 -5.23
N GLU A 202 -3.07 7.21 -5.93
CA GLU A 202 -3.50 6.82 -7.28
C GLU A 202 -3.05 7.81 -8.36
N ALA A 203 -2.61 9.01 -7.94
CA ALA A 203 -2.28 10.10 -8.84
C ALA A 203 -1.07 9.79 -9.73
N ASN A 204 -1.17 10.14 -11.02
CA ASN A 204 -0.08 10.02 -11.98
C ASN A 204 0.99 11.12 -11.81
N ILE A 205 0.60 12.27 -11.26
CA ILE A 205 1.49 13.37 -10.90
C ILE A 205 1.23 13.74 -9.45
N VAL A 206 2.31 13.89 -8.67
CA VAL A 206 2.25 14.35 -7.27
C VAL A 206 3.11 15.58 -7.11
N VAL A 207 2.54 16.63 -6.55
CA VAL A 207 3.27 17.86 -6.17
C VAL A 207 3.29 17.96 -4.65
N SER A 208 4.46 17.82 -4.06
CA SER A 208 4.62 17.78 -2.60
C SER A 208 5.35 18.99 -2.05
N GLY A 209 4.79 19.54 -0.97
CA GLY A 209 5.38 20.64 -0.23
C GLY A 209 6.11 20.19 1.04
N GLY A 210 7.18 20.91 1.40
CA GLY A 210 7.92 20.69 2.63
C GLY A 210 8.08 21.97 3.45
N ARG A 211 8.85 21.90 4.54
CA ARG A 211 9.10 23.02 5.45
C ARG A 211 9.76 24.21 4.76
N GLY A 212 10.41 24.01 3.61
CA GLY A 212 10.99 25.08 2.80
C GLY A 212 9.96 26.06 2.23
N LEU A 213 8.65 25.77 2.33
CA LEU A 213 7.55 26.72 2.04
C LEU A 213 7.45 27.83 3.09
N GLY A 214 8.04 27.68 4.28
CA GLY A 214 8.12 28.69 5.33
C GLY A 214 6.87 28.80 6.20
N GLU A 215 5.68 28.85 5.63
CA GLU A 215 4.40 29.03 6.34
C GLU A 215 3.24 28.32 5.66
N ALA A 216 2.18 28.03 6.42
CA ALA A 216 1.04 27.22 5.96
C ALA A 216 0.32 27.83 4.73
N VAL A 217 0.12 29.15 4.71
CA VAL A 217 -0.57 29.83 3.59
C VAL A 217 0.14 29.61 2.25
N LYS A 218 1.44 29.40 2.24
CA LYS A 218 2.22 29.16 1.01
C LYS A 218 2.00 27.77 0.42
N TYR A 219 1.34 26.86 1.14
CA TYR A 219 0.98 25.56 0.60
C TYR A 219 -0.03 25.65 -0.56
N GLU A 220 -0.78 26.75 -0.65
CA GLU A 220 -1.68 27.04 -1.78
C GLU A 220 -0.97 26.92 -3.15
N MET A 221 0.31 27.29 -3.25
CA MET A 221 1.10 27.13 -4.49
C MET A 221 1.23 25.65 -4.90
N ILE A 222 1.30 24.74 -3.92
CA ILE A 222 1.38 23.29 -4.16
C ILE A 222 0.04 22.79 -4.72
N GLU A 223 -1.06 23.20 -4.10
CA GLU A 223 -2.41 22.82 -4.53
C GLU A 223 -2.73 23.36 -5.93
N GLN A 224 -2.36 24.62 -6.18
CA GLN A 224 -2.55 25.26 -7.48
C GLN A 224 -1.75 24.55 -8.58
N LEU A 225 -0.47 24.22 -8.32
CA LEU A 225 0.35 23.51 -9.30
C LEU A 225 -0.16 22.08 -9.51
N ALA A 226 -0.53 21.38 -8.45
CA ALA A 226 -1.11 20.04 -8.55
C ALA A 226 -2.40 20.05 -9.41
N LYS A 227 -3.28 21.00 -9.19
CA LYS A 227 -4.53 21.18 -9.96
C LYS A 227 -4.25 21.43 -11.44
N LEU A 228 -3.32 22.34 -11.78
CA LEU A 228 -2.93 22.63 -13.17
C LEU A 228 -2.38 21.40 -13.89
N LEU A 229 -1.63 20.57 -13.17
CA LEU A 229 -1.06 19.34 -13.70
C LEU A 229 -2.02 18.13 -13.63
N LYS A 230 -3.27 18.33 -13.18
CA LYS A 230 -4.26 17.26 -12.94
C LYS A 230 -3.70 16.16 -12.02
N GLY A 231 -2.84 16.55 -11.08
CA GLY A 231 -2.18 15.70 -10.09
C GLY A 231 -2.77 15.86 -8.69
N ALA A 232 -2.15 15.19 -7.73
CA ALA A 232 -2.51 15.28 -6.31
C ALA A 232 -1.49 16.11 -5.52
N PRO A 233 -1.94 16.96 -4.56
CA PRO A 233 -1.06 17.59 -3.61
C PRO A 233 -0.58 16.59 -2.57
N GLY A 234 0.69 16.70 -2.17
CA GLY A 234 1.32 15.89 -1.14
C GLY A 234 2.13 16.73 -0.16
N ALA A 235 2.56 16.14 0.94
CA ALA A 235 3.25 16.85 2.00
C ALA A 235 4.34 16.01 2.66
N SER A 236 5.39 16.67 3.13
CA SER A 236 6.32 16.05 4.07
C SER A 236 5.69 15.99 5.47
N ARG A 237 6.07 14.98 6.27
CA ARG A 237 5.62 14.85 7.67
C ARG A 237 5.81 16.14 8.47
N ALA A 238 6.89 16.88 8.22
CA ALA A 238 7.23 18.08 8.98
C ALA A 238 6.15 19.19 8.91
N ILE A 239 5.41 19.29 7.80
CA ILE A 239 4.34 20.30 7.67
C ILE A 239 2.97 19.71 8.06
N VAL A 240 2.80 18.40 8.03
CA VAL A 240 1.63 17.71 8.59
C VAL A 240 1.66 17.81 10.12
N ASP A 241 2.78 17.48 10.76
CA ASP A 241 2.96 17.58 12.21
C ASP A 241 2.83 19.06 12.70
N ALA A 242 3.14 20.03 11.84
CA ALA A 242 2.93 21.46 12.10
C ALA A 242 1.48 21.92 11.89
N GLY A 243 0.58 21.02 11.47
CA GLY A 243 -0.84 21.32 11.23
C GLY A 243 -1.12 22.19 10.00
N TRP A 244 -0.17 22.28 9.04
CA TRP A 244 -0.38 23.07 7.82
C TRP A 244 -1.34 22.39 6.85
N VAL A 245 -1.32 21.06 6.81
CA VAL A 245 -2.13 20.23 5.93
C VAL A 245 -2.57 18.95 6.64
N PRO A 246 -3.66 18.29 6.21
CA PRO A 246 -4.14 17.08 6.84
C PRO A 246 -3.18 15.89 6.62
N TYR A 247 -3.29 14.89 7.50
CA TYR A 247 -2.48 13.66 7.46
C TYR A 247 -2.65 12.87 6.15
N SER A 248 -3.81 12.95 5.51
CA SER A 248 -4.10 12.32 4.22
C SER A 248 -3.13 12.73 3.09
N TYR A 249 -2.47 13.88 3.22
CA TYR A 249 -1.48 14.40 2.27
C TYR A 249 -0.06 13.91 2.55
N GLN A 250 0.18 13.24 3.70
CA GLN A 250 1.52 12.84 4.09
C GLN A 250 2.09 11.76 3.17
N VAL A 251 3.27 12.04 2.59
CA VAL A 251 4.10 11.09 1.84
C VAL A 251 5.28 10.66 2.69
N GLY A 252 5.53 9.36 2.77
CA GLY A 252 6.68 8.82 3.49
C GLY A 252 6.39 7.46 4.15
N GLN A 253 7.34 7.01 4.94
CA GLN A 253 7.29 5.72 5.64
C GLN A 253 6.06 5.54 6.54
N THR A 254 5.63 6.62 7.19
CA THR A 254 4.47 6.64 8.09
C THR A 254 3.22 7.25 7.46
N GLY A 255 3.32 7.73 6.23
CA GLY A 255 2.22 8.25 5.42
C GLY A 255 1.92 7.32 4.24
N LYS A 256 1.48 7.93 3.14
CA LYS A 256 1.22 7.20 1.90
C LYS A 256 2.53 6.93 1.14
N VAL A 257 2.60 5.76 0.51
CA VAL A 257 3.64 5.43 -0.48
C VAL A 257 3.04 5.70 -1.85
N VAL A 258 3.73 6.52 -2.64
CA VAL A 258 3.32 6.93 -3.98
C VAL A 258 4.35 6.51 -5.03
N LYS A 259 3.88 6.25 -6.25
CA LYS A 259 4.74 5.87 -7.38
C LYS A 259 4.22 6.53 -8.65
N PRO A 260 4.13 7.88 -8.69
CA PRO A 260 3.64 8.61 -9.86
C PRO A 260 4.63 8.57 -11.01
N SER A 261 4.17 8.95 -12.20
CA SER A 261 5.05 9.22 -13.35
C SER A 261 5.94 10.44 -13.10
N VAL A 262 5.43 11.44 -12.37
CA VAL A 262 6.20 12.63 -11.97
C VAL A 262 5.94 12.98 -10.51
N TYR A 263 6.99 13.12 -9.74
CA TYR A 263 6.95 13.62 -8.37
C TYR A 263 7.71 14.95 -8.28
N ILE A 264 7.04 16.03 -7.89
CA ILE A 264 7.65 17.35 -7.70
C ILE A 264 7.81 17.58 -6.20
N ALA A 265 9.04 17.66 -5.73
CA ALA A 265 9.39 17.93 -4.32
C ALA A 265 9.80 19.40 -4.16
N ALA A 266 8.93 20.22 -3.57
CA ALA A 266 9.14 21.64 -3.37
C ALA A 266 9.46 21.98 -1.91
N GLY A 267 10.69 22.44 -1.63
CA GLY A 267 11.13 22.76 -0.27
C GLY A 267 11.20 21.57 0.68
N ILE A 268 11.44 20.37 0.15
CA ILE A 268 11.62 19.12 0.89
C ILE A 268 13.12 18.82 0.97
N SER A 269 13.62 18.50 2.17
CA SER A 269 15.05 18.23 2.39
C SER A 269 15.49 16.86 1.88
N GLY A 270 14.58 15.87 1.82
CA GLY A 270 14.93 14.50 1.45
C GLY A 270 15.37 13.64 2.63
N ALA A 271 14.72 13.79 3.78
CA ALA A 271 14.87 12.83 4.86
C ALA A 271 14.51 11.43 4.37
N THR A 272 15.27 10.40 4.81
CA THR A 272 15.13 9.01 4.38
C THR A 272 13.68 8.51 4.50
N GLN A 273 12.99 8.90 5.57
CA GLN A 273 11.59 8.51 5.81
C GLN A 273 10.63 9.07 4.75
N HIS A 274 10.90 10.27 4.22
CA HIS A 274 10.12 10.83 3.13
C HIS A 274 10.46 10.13 1.81
N MET A 275 11.76 9.96 1.53
CA MET A 275 12.22 9.33 0.30
C MET A 275 11.71 7.90 0.14
N VAL A 276 11.59 7.12 1.21
CA VAL A 276 10.99 5.76 1.18
C VAL A 276 9.58 5.78 0.59
N GLY A 277 8.83 6.85 0.80
CA GLY A 277 7.46 6.98 0.30
C GLY A 277 7.34 7.40 -1.16
N MET A 278 8.42 7.89 -1.83
CA MET A 278 8.29 8.45 -3.17
C MET A 278 9.43 8.10 -4.15
N LYS A 279 10.53 7.53 -3.69
CA LYS A 279 11.68 7.22 -4.57
C LYS A 279 11.39 6.21 -5.68
N GLY A 280 10.26 5.50 -5.62
CA GLY A 280 9.76 4.64 -6.69
C GLY A 280 9.07 5.41 -7.83
N SER A 281 8.97 6.74 -7.77
CA SER A 281 8.45 7.57 -8.85
C SER A 281 9.29 7.43 -10.11
N LYS A 282 8.66 7.54 -11.28
CA LYS A 282 9.37 7.38 -12.55
C LYS A 282 10.32 8.55 -12.83
N ASN A 283 9.90 9.78 -12.46
CA ASN A 283 10.71 10.99 -12.58
C ASN A 283 10.52 11.82 -11.31
N ILE A 284 11.61 12.30 -10.75
CA ILE A 284 11.64 13.13 -9.54
C ILE A 284 12.22 14.48 -9.87
N ILE A 285 11.45 15.54 -9.64
CA ILE A 285 11.88 16.94 -9.78
C ILE A 285 12.01 17.52 -8.37
N ALA A 286 13.18 17.99 -8.00
CA ALA A 286 13.41 18.59 -6.69
C ALA A 286 13.72 20.09 -6.80
N ILE A 287 13.07 20.89 -5.95
CA ILE A 287 13.29 22.33 -5.85
C ILE A 287 13.69 22.63 -4.40
N ASN A 288 14.91 23.03 -4.16
CA ASN A 288 15.41 23.40 -2.83
C ASN A 288 16.46 24.51 -2.94
N LYS A 289 16.49 25.42 -1.96
CA LYS A 289 17.52 26.46 -1.88
C LYS A 289 18.86 25.93 -1.37
N ASP A 290 18.85 24.85 -0.61
CA ASP A 290 20.05 24.17 -0.12
C ASP A 290 20.53 23.18 -1.18
N LYS A 291 21.66 23.48 -1.81
CA LYS A 291 22.27 22.63 -2.85
C LYS A 291 22.74 21.27 -2.33
N GLU A 292 22.98 21.14 -1.02
CA GLU A 292 23.41 19.91 -0.36
C GLU A 292 22.21 19.08 0.17
N ALA A 293 20.97 19.52 -0.11
CA ALA A 293 19.78 18.79 0.34
C ALA A 293 19.78 17.36 -0.20
N PRO A 294 19.62 16.31 0.65
CA PRO A 294 19.67 14.91 0.25
C PRO A 294 18.67 14.53 -0.85
N ILE A 295 17.60 15.32 -1.04
CA ILE A 295 16.60 15.08 -2.08
C ILE A 295 17.22 15.12 -3.48
N PHE A 296 18.28 15.92 -3.70
CA PHE A 296 18.96 15.99 -4.97
C PHE A 296 19.71 14.71 -5.33
N GLY A 297 20.07 13.88 -4.34
CA GLY A 297 20.71 12.59 -4.56
C GLY A 297 19.82 11.55 -5.25
N ILE A 298 18.50 11.78 -5.30
CA ILE A 298 17.54 10.89 -5.99
C ILE A 298 16.72 11.61 -7.06
N ALA A 299 16.97 12.90 -7.30
CA ALA A 299 16.23 13.70 -8.29
C ALA A 299 16.79 13.48 -9.70
N ASP A 300 15.91 13.29 -10.67
CA ASP A 300 16.25 13.30 -12.10
C ASP A 300 16.50 14.72 -12.60
N LEU A 301 15.78 15.70 -12.00
CA LEU A 301 15.97 17.13 -12.26
C LEU A 301 16.00 17.90 -10.94
N GLY A 302 17.13 18.52 -10.64
CA GLY A 302 17.33 19.38 -9.47
C GLY A 302 17.34 20.87 -9.84
N ILE A 303 16.54 21.67 -9.15
CA ILE A 303 16.53 23.13 -9.26
C ILE A 303 17.01 23.71 -7.93
N VAL A 304 18.23 24.22 -7.89
CA VAL A 304 18.75 24.94 -6.73
C VAL A 304 18.17 26.36 -6.77
N GLY A 305 17.19 26.62 -5.93
CA GLY A 305 16.47 27.89 -5.93
C GLY A 305 15.40 28.01 -4.86
N ASP A 306 14.92 29.23 -4.72
CA ASP A 306 13.82 29.54 -3.80
C ASP A 306 12.47 29.12 -4.41
N VAL A 307 11.75 28.26 -3.69
CA VAL A 307 10.41 27.78 -4.10
C VAL A 307 9.44 28.93 -4.37
N HIS A 308 9.57 30.05 -3.63
CA HIS A 308 8.75 31.25 -3.80
C HIS A 308 9.04 32.03 -5.10
N LYS A 309 10.16 31.75 -5.75
CA LYS A 309 10.51 32.32 -7.06
C LYS A 309 10.25 31.33 -8.19
N VAL A 310 10.49 30.03 -7.94
CA VAL A 310 10.38 28.99 -8.96
C VAL A 310 8.93 28.61 -9.23
N LEU A 311 8.16 28.31 -8.16
CA LEU A 311 6.77 27.82 -8.32
C LEU A 311 5.84 28.83 -9.01
N PRO A 312 5.83 30.14 -8.64
CA PRO A 312 4.98 31.10 -9.33
C PRO A 312 5.26 31.21 -10.84
N LYS A 313 6.55 31.20 -11.23
CA LYS A 313 6.93 31.24 -12.64
C LYS A 313 6.53 29.97 -13.40
N LEU A 314 6.64 28.81 -12.74
CA LEU A 314 6.19 27.55 -13.32
C LEU A 314 4.66 27.53 -13.52
N ILE A 315 3.91 28.00 -12.52
CA ILE A 315 2.46 28.12 -12.57
C ILE A 315 2.04 29.05 -13.71
N GLU A 316 2.64 30.25 -13.80
CA GLU A 316 2.39 31.22 -14.87
C GLU A 316 2.66 30.62 -16.27
N ALA A 317 3.80 29.95 -16.43
CA ALA A 317 4.16 29.33 -17.70
C ALA A 317 3.22 28.20 -18.12
N LEU A 318 2.65 27.46 -17.17
CA LEU A 318 1.68 26.41 -17.44
C LEU A 318 0.30 27.00 -17.78
N GLN A 319 -0.13 28.07 -17.10
CA GLN A 319 -1.38 28.77 -17.41
C GLN A 319 -1.38 29.38 -18.82
N GLY A 320 -0.24 29.86 -19.28
CA GLY A 320 -0.10 30.41 -20.63
C GLY A 320 -0.07 29.38 -21.76
N ARG A 321 -0.04 28.07 -21.42
CA ARG A 321 -0.05 26.96 -22.39
C ARG A 321 -1.39 26.21 -22.45
N SER A 322 -2.36 26.59 -21.58
CA SER A 322 -3.66 25.92 -21.45
C SER A 322 -4.68 26.41 -22.48
#